data_aebf6e7ba24c29412ba71712bc4b08b4
#
_entry.id   aebf6e7ba24c29412ba71712bc4b08b4
#
_cell.length_a   1.000
_cell.length_b   1.000
_cell.length_c   1.000
_cell.angle_alpha   90.00
_cell.angle_beta   90.00
_cell.angle_gamma   90.00
#
_symmetry.space_group_name_H-M   'P 1'
#
loop_
_entity.id
_entity.type
_entity.pdbx_description
1 polymer ?
#
loop_
_entity_poly.entity_id
_entity_poly.type
_entity_poly.pdbx_seq_one_letter_code
_entity_poly.pdbx_strand_id
1 'polypeptide(L)'
;MQGSKAVARVLSSGYMLDAKAYEMISRLPLGTDVDGLVEKLLLMKADSPAEAKVITERDVERLIPQEAPQEQERVSVSDATELEVISDPTQAISPADGAEGFGKLFRDRYQRLFSIVRERLDTKSSATVSTTKSLAPGKKVKVAGLLSDRSSKRGVVELKVDDPTGTLKVVCQESQAEKAALEAPLDSMVVVEVSKAKSGQLFTNSVVLPDVPGRRFVSSSPRVYAALLSDVHIGSRMFLADDFARFLQWLNGSYGDKDIVSRIKYLVIAGDLVDGVGIYPGQEFQLAERDPKKQYELAAQLLRQVPGRIQIVISPGNHDAVRQALPQPAVAVDMAESLYAMDNVRWVGDPAYVKLHGVTFLIYHGKSLDDVIATTPNLAYDRPTDAMKLLLRARHLAPTYGKRTALSPELRDYMVVDQVPDVFHVGHVHTYGELSYRGTLLVNSGTWQAQTQFQLNMGMEPTPSIVPVLDLSTLKVIRRNFGAVGFQAA
;
A
#
# COMPACT_ATOMS: atom_id res chain seq x y z
N MET A 1 29.60 -11.84 -12.65
CA MET A 1 30.71 -12.46 -11.94
C MET A 1 30.77 -14.00 -12.02
N GLN A 2 29.61 -14.71 -12.11
CA GLN A 2 29.61 -16.20 -12.24
C GLN A 2 30.18 -16.68 -13.58
N GLY A 3 29.83 -16.06 -14.71
CA GLY A 3 30.36 -16.41 -16.00
C GLY A 3 31.88 -16.28 -16.11
N SER A 4 32.48 -15.28 -15.46
CA SER A 4 33.95 -15.11 -15.44
C SER A 4 34.68 -16.23 -14.70
N LYS A 5 34.08 -16.80 -13.65
CA LYS A 5 34.61 -17.97 -12.94
C LYS A 5 34.55 -19.24 -13.79
N ALA A 6 33.43 -19.43 -14.50
CA ALA A 6 33.27 -20.56 -15.42
C ALA A 6 34.31 -20.54 -16.55
N VAL A 7 34.49 -19.39 -17.17
CA VAL A 7 35.50 -19.19 -18.22
C VAL A 7 36.90 -19.47 -17.67
N ALA A 8 37.24 -18.94 -16.50
CA ALA A 8 38.53 -19.19 -15.88
C ALA A 8 38.76 -20.70 -15.62
N ARG A 9 37.74 -21.44 -15.19
CA ARG A 9 37.81 -22.88 -14.92
C ARG A 9 38.00 -23.70 -16.20
N VAL A 10 37.30 -23.35 -17.29
CA VAL A 10 37.47 -23.98 -18.60
C VAL A 10 38.91 -23.80 -19.09
N LEU A 11 39.42 -22.56 -19.04
CA LEU A 11 40.81 -22.24 -19.45
C LEU A 11 41.86 -22.94 -18.60
N SER A 12 41.68 -22.98 -17.26
CA SER A 12 42.58 -23.67 -16.36
C SER A 12 42.62 -25.20 -16.55
N SER A 13 41.55 -25.77 -17.10
CA SER A 13 41.47 -27.19 -17.47
C SER A 13 42.07 -27.51 -18.85
N GLY A 14 42.72 -26.54 -19.48
CA GLY A 14 43.42 -26.72 -20.76
C GLY A 14 42.54 -26.73 -22.02
N TYR A 15 41.32 -26.21 -21.89
CA TYR A 15 40.37 -26.04 -23.01
C TYR A 15 40.24 -24.57 -23.41
N MET A 16 39.95 -24.29 -24.67
CA MET A 16 39.61 -22.96 -25.18
C MET A 16 38.09 -22.84 -25.42
N LEU A 17 37.59 -21.63 -25.45
CA LEU A 17 36.23 -21.29 -25.82
C LEU A 17 36.25 -20.57 -27.17
N ASP A 18 35.33 -20.90 -28.08
CA ASP A 18 35.10 -20.01 -29.21
C ASP A 18 34.34 -18.73 -28.73
N ALA A 19 34.30 -17.69 -29.59
CA ALA A 19 33.75 -16.40 -29.22
C ALA A 19 32.26 -16.47 -28.78
N LYS A 20 31.50 -17.34 -29.42
CA LYS A 20 30.07 -17.48 -29.12
C LYS A 20 29.83 -18.33 -27.87
N ALA A 21 30.57 -19.43 -27.69
CA ALA A 21 30.54 -20.19 -26.43
C ALA A 21 30.91 -19.34 -25.23
N TYR A 22 31.93 -18.48 -25.39
CA TYR A 22 32.29 -17.47 -24.36
C TYR A 22 31.14 -16.52 -24.02
N GLU A 23 30.50 -15.97 -25.04
CA GLU A 23 29.36 -15.05 -24.89
C GLU A 23 28.18 -15.73 -24.20
N MET A 24 27.82 -16.95 -24.60
CA MET A 24 26.75 -17.74 -23.99
C MET A 24 27.00 -18.03 -22.51
N ILE A 25 28.20 -18.52 -22.15
CA ILE A 25 28.55 -18.80 -20.76
C ILE A 25 28.61 -17.52 -19.92
N SER A 26 29.05 -16.41 -20.50
CA SER A 26 29.13 -15.12 -19.81
C SER A 26 27.77 -14.50 -19.54
N ARG A 27 26.75 -14.83 -20.35
CA ARG A 27 25.36 -14.32 -20.25
C ARG A 27 24.38 -15.28 -19.57
N LEU A 28 24.86 -16.39 -18.99
CA LEU A 28 23.99 -17.31 -18.26
C LEU A 28 23.25 -16.59 -17.12
N PRO A 29 21.93 -16.87 -16.95
CA PRO A 29 21.12 -16.27 -15.90
C PRO A 29 21.73 -16.49 -14.49
N LEU A 30 21.55 -15.51 -13.62
CA LEU A 30 21.90 -15.64 -12.19
C LEU A 30 21.10 -16.81 -11.59
N GLY A 31 21.81 -17.79 -11.00
CA GLY A 31 21.19 -19.00 -10.44
C GLY A 31 21.41 -20.27 -11.29
N THR A 32 21.99 -20.15 -12.49
CA THR A 32 22.44 -21.34 -13.25
C THR A 32 23.57 -22.05 -12.50
N ASP A 33 23.48 -23.39 -12.37
CA ASP A 33 24.60 -24.21 -11.87
C ASP A 33 25.74 -24.23 -12.89
N VAL A 34 26.54 -23.17 -12.84
CA VAL A 34 27.64 -22.95 -13.77
C VAL A 34 28.77 -23.95 -13.56
N ASP A 35 28.98 -24.39 -12.32
CA ASP A 35 29.99 -25.37 -11.98
C ASP A 35 29.65 -26.76 -12.55
N GLY A 36 28.39 -27.17 -12.40
CA GLY A 36 27.88 -28.42 -13.02
C GLY A 36 27.87 -28.37 -14.55
N LEU A 37 27.56 -27.21 -15.14
CA LEU A 37 27.63 -27.03 -16.61
C LEU A 37 29.07 -27.17 -17.11
N VAL A 38 30.04 -26.52 -16.49
CA VAL A 38 31.45 -26.59 -16.85
C VAL A 38 31.97 -28.02 -16.73
N GLU A 39 31.62 -28.72 -15.64
CA GLU A 39 32.01 -30.11 -15.45
C GLU A 39 31.50 -31.04 -16.56
N LYS A 40 30.22 -30.88 -16.96
CA LYS A 40 29.64 -31.63 -18.08
C LYS A 40 30.30 -31.30 -19.41
N LEU A 41 30.65 -30.04 -19.68
CA LEU A 41 31.37 -29.62 -20.88
C LEU A 41 32.76 -30.26 -20.94
N LEU A 42 33.49 -30.29 -19.83
CA LEU A 42 34.80 -30.90 -19.74
C LEU A 42 34.73 -32.43 -19.94
N LEU A 43 33.76 -33.10 -19.32
CA LEU A 43 33.51 -34.54 -19.50
C LEU A 43 33.19 -34.90 -20.94
N MET A 44 32.33 -34.10 -21.60
CA MET A 44 31.97 -34.30 -23.01
C MET A 44 33.17 -34.24 -23.97
N LYS A 45 34.21 -33.47 -23.61
CA LYS A 45 35.41 -33.29 -24.44
C LYS A 45 36.60 -34.12 -23.97
N ALA A 46 36.50 -34.87 -22.88
CA ALA A 46 37.60 -35.62 -22.29
C ALA A 46 38.18 -36.68 -23.24
N ASP A 47 37.34 -37.35 -24.07
CA ASP A 47 37.70 -38.38 -25.02
C ASP A 47 38.01 -37.84 -26.44
N SER A 48 38.10 -36.50 -26.59
CA SER A 48 38.34 -35.89 -27.92
C SER A 48 39.84 -35.78 -28.23
N PRO A 49 40.25 -35.92 -29.53
CA PRO A 49 41.65 -35.75 -29.93
C PRO A 49 42.22 -34.38 -29.52
N ALA A 50 43.56 -34.28 -29.33
CA ALA A 50 44.21 -33.07 -28.83
C ALA A 50 43.93 -31.80 -29.65
N GLU A 51 43.57 -31.92 -30.95
CA GLU A 51 43.19 -30.81 -31.81
C GLU A 51 41.74 -30.33 -31.57
N ALA A 52 40.91 -31.02 -30.76
CA ALA A 52 39.51 -30.69 -30.48
C ALA A 52 39.27 -30.08 -29.10
N LYS A 53 40.32 -29.50 -28.46
CA LYS A 53 40.20 -28.86 -27.16
C LYS A 53 39.52 -27.48 -27.17
N VAL A 54 38.70 -27.20 -28.16
CA VAL A 54 37.87 -26.01 -28.26
C VAL A 54 36.42 -26.35 -27.94
N ILE A 55 35.84 -25.70 -26.93
CA ILE A 55 34.40 -25.75 -26.61
C ILE A 55 33.74 -24.77 -27.54
N THR A 56 32.79 -25.24 -28.37
CA THR A 56 32.08 -24.46 -29.35
C THR A 56 30.67 -24.09 -28.86
N GLU A 57 30.03 -23.12 -29.55
CA GLU A 57 28.59 -22.77 -29.37
C GLU A 57 27.71 -24.04 -29.27
N ARG A 58 27.88 -25.01 -30.19
CA ARG A 58 27.09 -26.24 -30.19
C ARG A 58 27.29 -27.14 -28.99
N ASP A 59 28.46 -27.11 -28.38
CA ASP A 59 28.73 -27.90 -27.18
C ASP A 59 27.99 -27.31 -25.99
N VAL A 60 27.92 -25.97 -25.91
CA VAL A 60 27.19 -25.23 -24.86
C VAL A 60 25.67 -25.38 -25.07
N GLU A 61 25.17 -25.24 -26.30
CA GLU A 61 23.74 -25.42 -26.62
C GLU A 61 23.19 -26.82 -26.25
N ARG A 62 24.01 -27.87 -26.37
CA ARG A 62 23.62 -29.24 -26.00
C ARG A 62 23.41 -29.44 -24.50
N LEU A 63 24.01 -28.63 -23.69
CA LEU A 63 23.97 -28.77 -22.21
C LEU A 63 23.12 -27.71 -21.54
N ILE A 64 22.84 -26.58 -22.20
CA ILE A 64 21.81 -25.66 -21.76
C ILE A 64 20.46 -26.32 -22.11
N PRO A 65 19.59 -26.61 -21.14
CA PRO A 65 18.23 -27.03 -21.45
C PRO A 65 17.64 -26.01 -22.42
N GLN A 66 17.31 -26.37 -23.63
CA GLN A 66 16.39 -25.56 -24.43
C GLN A 66 15.12 -25.49 -23.61
N GLU A 67 14.75 -24.31 -23.15
CA GLU A 67 13.41 -24.10 -22.62
C GLU A 67 12.47 -24.60 -23.72
N ALA A 68 11.84 -25.76 -23.49
CA ALA A 68 10.72 -26.19 -24.32
C ALA A 68 9.75 -25.01 -24.36
N PRO A 69 9.15 -24.66 -25.52
CA PRO A 69 8.11 -23.63 -25.53
C PRO A 69 7.16 -24.00 -24.43
N GLN A 70 7.03 -23.12 -23.41
CA GLN A 70 6.05 -23.32 -22.36
C GLN A 70 4.72 -23.46 -23.08
N GLU A 71 4.18 -24.68 -23.12
CA GLU A 71 2.77 -24.87 -23.43
C GLU A 71 2.05 -23.95 -22.46
N GLN A 72 1.43 -22.91 -23.00
CA GLN A 72 0.50 -22.08 -22.25
C GLN A 72 -0.53 -23.08 -21.72
N GLU A 73 -0.37 -23.45 -20.42
CA GLU A 73 -1.38 -24.24 -19.71
C GLU A 73 -2.71 -23.55 -20.00
N ARG A 74 -3.60 -24.25 -20.67
CA ARG A 74 -4.98 -23.79 -20.88
C ARG A 74 -5.56 -23.61 -19.49
N VAL A 75 -5.62 -22.32 -19.05
CA VAL A 75 -6.22 -21.92 -17.80
C VAL A 75 -7.63 -22.51 -17.77
N SER A 76 -7.88 -23.45 -16.87
CA SER A 76 -9.23 -23.96 -16.65
C SER A 76 -10.12 -22.80 -16.21
N VAL A 77 -11.43 -22.84 -16.48
CA VAL A 77 -12.38 -21.78 -16.12
C VAL A 77 -12.33 -21.47 -14.59
N SER A 78 -11.89 -22.42 -13.76
CA SER A 78 -11.65 -22.24 -12.33
C SER A 78 -10.37 -21.46 -11.98
N ASP A 79 -9.49 -21.21 -12.94
CA ASP A 79 -8.20 -20.51 -12.77
C ASP A 79 -8.25 -19.02 -13.20
N ALA A 80 -9.38 -18.54 -13.71
CA ALA A 80 -9.54 -17.15 -14.10
C ALA A 80 -9.37 -16.20 -12.89
N THR A 81 -8.66 -15.10 -13.11
CA THR A 81 -8.59 -14.00 -12.12
C THR A 81 -9.89 -13.18 -12.19
N GLU A 82 -10.44 -12.85 -11.02
CA GLU A 82 -11.61 -11.97 -10.90
C GLU A 82 -11.15 -10.65 -10.29
N LEU A 83 -10.93 -9.65 -11.14
CA LEU A 83 -10.54 -8.30 -10.73
C LEU A 83 -11.58 -7.29 -11.25
N GLU A 84 -12.20 -6.56 -10.32
CA GLU A 84 -13.13 -5.47 -10.61
C GLU A 84 -12.63 -4.18 -9.93
N VAL A 85 -12.55 -3.08 -10.66
CA VAL A 85 -12.31 -1.75 -10.09
C VAL A 85 -13.66 -1.13 -9.74
N ILE A 86 -13.95 -1.04 -8.44
CA ILE A 86 -15.24 -0.52 -7.93
C ILE A 86 -15.24 1.01 -7.95
N SER A 87 -14.14 1.63 -7.52
CA SER A 87 -13.97 3.08 -7.45
C SER A 87 -12.53 3.46 -7.64
N ASP A 88 -12.31 4.38 -8.58
CA ASP A 88 -11.01 4.93 -8.94
C ASP A 88 -11.17 6.43 -9.24
N PRO A 89 -10.44 7.32 -8.57
CA PRO A 89 -10.54 8.77 -8.81
C PRO A 89 -9.97 9.20 -10.16
N THR A 90 -9.14 8.40 -10.83
CA THR A 90 -8.30 8.80 -11.97
C THR A 90 -9.05 9.57 -13.06
N GLN A 91 -10.20 9.06 -13.48
CA GLN A 91 -10.98 9.69 -14.56
C GLN A 91 -12.06 10.66 -14.06
N ALA A 92 -12.33 10.67 -12.76
CA ALA A 92 -13.40 11.43 -12.14
C ALA A 92 -12.87 12.66 -11.37
N ILE A 93 -11.55 12.87 -11.34
CA ILE A 93 -10.92 14.05 -10.75
C ILE A 93 -11.36 15.29 -11.53
N SER A 94 -11.99 16.23 -10.82
CA SER A 94 -12.43 17.51 -11.34
C SER A 94 -12.27 18.58 -10.27
N PRO A 95 -11.04 19.09 -10.06
CA PRO A 95 -10.80 20.09 -9.05
C PRO A 95 -11.54 21.38 -9.39
N ALA A 96 -12.18 21.96 -8.38
CA ALA A 96 -12.78 23.28 -8.46
C ALA A 96 -11.79 24.34 -7.96
N ASP A 97 -11.95 25.58 -8.40
CA ASP A 97 -11.00 26.64 -8.08
C ASP A 97 -11.24 27.27 -6.70
N GLY A 98 -10.13 27.61 -6.03
CA GLY A 98 -10.08 28.48 -4.86
C GLY A 98 -10.91 28.04 -3.65
N ALA A 99 -11.28 29.02 -2.83
CA ALA A 99 -12.03 28.79 -1.58
C ALA A 99 -13.41 28.16 -1.79
N GLU A 100 -14.06 28.47 -2.94
CA GLU A 100 -15.37 27.88 -3.26
C GLU A 100 -15.25 26.37 -3.50
N GLY A 101 -14.19 25.91 -4.14
CA GLY A 101 -13.92 24.49 -4.36
C GLY A 101 -13.79 23.74 -3.04
N PHE A 102 -13.02 24.27 -2.07
CA PHE A 102 -12.93 23.68 -0.74
C PHE A 102 -14.27 23.70 -0.01
N GLY A 103 -15.07 24.77 -0.17
CA GLY A 103 -16.41 24.81 0.38
C GLY A 103 -17.33 23.69 -0.14
N LYS A 104 -17.19 23.34 -1.42
CA LYS A 104 -17.92 22.21 -2.04
C LYS A 104 -17.41 20.87 -1.51
N LEU A 105 -16.09 20.69 -1.41
CA LEU A 105 -15.45 19.49 -0.86
C LEU A 105 -15.91 19.20 0.57
N PHE A 106 -15.85 20.19 1.47
CA PHE A 106 -16.27 20.02 2.86
C PHE A 106 -17.79 19.83 3.02
N ARG A 107 -18.58 20.37 2.10
CA ARG A 107 -20.02 20.12 2.09
C ARG A 107 -20.33 18.69 1.71
N ASP A 108 -19.67 18.14 0.68
CA ASP A 108 -19.80 16.72 0.27
C ASP A 108 -19.35 15.80 1.41
N ARG A 109 -18.18 16.07 2.01
CA ARG A 109 -17.68 15.35 3.20
C ARG A 109 -18.73 15.29 4.30
N TYR A 110 -19.25 16.46 4.68
CA TYR A 110 -20.23 16.55 5.75
C TYR A 110 -21.49 15.74 5.42
N GLN A 111 -22.06 15.93 4.22
CA GLN A 111 -23.29 15.27 3.84
C GLN A 111 -23.16 13.73 3.86
N ARG A 112 -22.09 13.22 3.31
CA ARG A 112 -21.86 11.76 3.25
C ARG A 112 -21.57 11.16 4.62
N LEU A 113 -20.72 11.79 5.43
CA LEU A 113 -20.47 11.34 6.79
C LEU A 113 -21.70 11.47 7.69
N PHE A 114 -22.48 12.51 7.51
CA PHE A 114 -23.74 12.68 8.24
C PHE A 114 -24.77 11.59 7.87
N SER A 115 -24.86 11.20 6.59
CA SER A 115 -25.66 10.06 6.17
C SER A 115 -25.25 8.78 6.86
N ILE A 116 -23.93 8.46 6.89
CA ILE A 116 -23.37 7.29 7.58
C ILE A 116 -23.75 7.30 9.07
N VAL A 117 -23.63 8.45 9.73
CA VAL A 117 -24.01 8.60 11.15
C VAL A 117 -25.50 8.32 11.38
N ARG A 118 -26.36 8.73 10.45
CA ARG A 118 -27.81 8.53 10.57
C ARG A 118 -28.28 7.10 10.28
N GLU A 119 -27.48 6.30 9.62
CA GLU A 119 -27.76 4.88 9.41
C GLU A 119 -27.51 4.02 10.67
N ARG A 120 -26.72 4.49 11.63
CA ARG A 120 -26.43 3.76 12.87
C ARG A 120 -27.55 3.96 13.90
N LEU A 121 -27.93 2.86 14.56
CA LEU A 121 -29.01 2.87 15.57
C LEU A 121 -28.74 3.81 16.75
N ASP A 122 -27.47 3.91 17.19
CA ASP A 122 -27.07 4.71 18.34
C ASP A 122 -26.95 6.22 18.03
N THR A 123 -26.82 6.59 16.76
CA THR A 123 -26.61 7.97 16.31
C THR A 123 -27.66 8.47 15.31
N LYS A 124 -28.63 7.65 14.90
CA LYS A 124 -29.66 7.99 13.89
C LYS A 124 -30.51 9.23 14.24
N SER A 125 -30.64 9.53 15.52
CA SER A 125 -31.37 10.70 16.02
C SER A 125 -30.52 11.97 16.10
N SER A 126 -29.30 11.96 15.52
CA SER A 126 -28.43 13.14 15.52
C SER A 126 -29.08 14.30 14.78
N ALA A 127 -29.09 15.45 15.44
CA ALA A 127 -29.61 16.72 14.97
C ALA A 127 -28.47 17.63 14.47
N THR A 128 -28.83 18.78 13.93
CA THR A 128 -27.91 19.83 13.53
C THR A 128 -27.53 20.73 14.72
N VAL A 129 -26.46 21.51 14.58
CA VAL A 129 -25.98 22.46 15.58
C VAL A 129 -27.06 23.46 15.97
N SER A 130 -27.85 23.96 15.00
CA SER A 130 -28.94 24.92 15.25
C SER A 130 -29.98 24.42 16.28
N THR A 131 -30.18 23.12 16.39
CA THR A 131 -31.10 22.52 17.38
C THR A 131 -30.71 22.85 18.82
N THR A 132 -29.42 23.05 19.10
CA THR A 132 -28.94 23.40 20.46
C THR A 132 -29.37 24.77 20.93
N LYS A 133 -29.71 25.70 20.02
CA LYS A 133 -30.18 27.06 20.35
C LYS A 133 -31.49 27.02 21.13
N SER A 134 -32.39 26.11 20.77
CA SER A 134 -33.71 25.91 21.39
C SER A 134 -33.69 24.88 22.54
N LEU A 135 -32.53 24.30 22.86
CA LEU A 135 -32.41 23.27 23.91
C LEU A 135 -32.72 23.84 25.27
N ALA A 136 -33.74 23.32 25.96
CA ALA A 136 -34.07 23.68 27.32
C ALA A 136 -33.02 23.16 28.32
N PRO A 137 -32.78 23.88 29.46
CA PRO A 137 -31.91 23.39 30.52
C PRO A 137 -32.31 21.98 30.99
N GLY A 138 -31.32 21.10 31.19
CA GLY A 138 -31.51 19.70 31.61
C GLY A 138 -31.94 18.74 30.51
N LYS A 139 -32.26 19.20 29.30
CA LYS A 139 -32.53 18.32 28.15
C LYS A 139 -31.23 17.96 27.43
N LYS A 140 -31.25 16.84 26.75
CA LYS A 140 -30.13 16.32 25.95
C LYS A 140 -30.52 16.18 24.50
N VAL A 141 -29.55 16.41 23.62
CA VAL A 141 -29.67 16.17 22.17
C VAL A 141 -28.35 15.65 21.62
N LYS A 142 -28.39 14.70 20.70
CA LYS A 142 -27.20 14.28 19.93
C LYS A 142 -27.04 15.20 18.75
N VAL A 143 -25.84 15.73 18.54
CA VAL A 143 -25.50 16.62 17.44
C VAL A 143 -24.33 16.03 16.69
N ALA A 144 -24.42 15.96 15.37
CA ALA A 144 -23.35 15.54 14.48
C ALA A 144 -22.77 16.73 13.72
N GLY A 145 -21.46 16.83 13.69
CA GLY A 145 -20.74 17.87 12.96
C GLY A 145 -19.25 17.56 12.84
N LEU A 146 -18.52 18.42 12.13
CA LEU A 146 -17.06 18.29 11.98
C LEU A 146 -16.38 18.93 13.17
N LEU A 147 -15.39 18.24 13.76
CA LEU A 147 -14.59 18.75 14.88
C LEU A 147 -13.58 19.79 14.37
N SER A 148 -13.97 21.05 14.31
CA SER A 148 -13.14 22.11 13.73
C SER A 148 -12.01 22.59 14.66
N ASP A 149 -12.17 22.43 15.98
CA ASP A 149 -11.15 22.84 16.95
C ASP A 149 -11.33 22.09 18.28
N ARG A 150 -10.23 21.89 18.98
CA ARG A 150 -10.23 21.43 20.37
C ARG A 150 -9.16 22.14 21.17
N SER A 151 -9.46 22.48 22.39
CA SER A 151 -8.50 23.05 23.34
C SER A 151 -8.58 22.33 24.67
N SER A 152 -7.41 22.14 25.30
CA SER A 152 -7.32 21.63 26.67
C SER A 152 -6.64 22.71 27.53
N LYS A 153 -7.36 23.26 28.50
CA LYS A 153 -6.85 24.30 29.42
C LYS A 153 -7.21 23.92 30.83
N ARG A 154 -6.21 23.85 31.73
CA ARG A 154 -6.40 23.54 33.15
C ARG A 154 -7.23 22.27 33.43
N GLY A 155 -7.03 21.23 32.58
CA GLY A 155 -7.78 19.98 32.71
C GLY A 155 -9.20 20.01 32.16
N VAL A 156 -9.61 21.08 31.48
CA VAL A 156 -10.92 21.19 30.81
C VAL A 156 -10.72 21.09 29.30
N VAL A 157 -11.39 20.14 28.69
CA VAL A 157 -11.40 19.97 27.22
C VAL A 157 -12.64 20.64 26.64
N GLU A 158 -12.45 21.64 25.78
CA GLU A 158 -13.48 22.30 24.98
C GLU A 158 -13.36 21.90 23.52
N LEU A 159 -14.51 21.63 22.87
CA LEU A 159 -14.63 21.29 21.45
C LEU A 159 -15.39 22.37 20.70
N LYS A 160 -15.00 22.63 19.47
CA LYS A 160 -15.83 23.30 18.47
C LYS A 160 -16.26 22.28 17.41
N VAL A 161 -17.56 22.19 17.20
CA VAL A 161 -18.19 21.28 16.24
C VAL A 161 -19.00 22.10 15.28
N ASP A 162 -18.69 21.99 14.00
CA ASP A 162 -19.29 22.78 12.93
C ASP A 162 -20.18 21.94 12.04
N ASP A 163 -21.31 22.52 11.65
CA ASP A 163 -22.16 22.01 10.58
C ASP A 163 -22.66 23.17 9.68
N PRO A 164 -23.38 22.92 8.60
CA PRO A 164 -23.90 23.98 7.72
C PRO A 164 -24.83 24.98 8.44
N THR A 165 -25.30 24.70 9.67
CA THR A 165 -26.22 25.56 10.43
C THR A 165 -25.52 26.43 11.49
N GLY A 166 -24.23 26.20 11.74
CA GLY A 166 -23.41 27.00 12.63
C GLY A 166 -22.32 26.24 13.38
N THR A 167 -21.77 26.90 14.40
CA THR A 167 -20.72 26.37 15.27
C THR A 167 -21.27 26.12 16.69
N LEU A 168 -20.99 24.95 17.23
CA LEU A 168 -21.25 24.53 18.61
C LEU A 168 -19.96 24.55 19.41
N LYS A 169 -19.96 25.26 20.56
CA LYS A 169 -18.90 25.14 21.59
C LYS A 169 -19.45 24.30 22.72
N VAL A 170 -18.71 23.26 23.12
CA VAL A 170 -19.15 22.32 24.14
C VAL A 170 -17.97 21.85 25.00
N VAL A 171 -18.20 21.75 26.30
CA VAL A 171 -17.19 21.33 27.27
C VAL A 171 -17.39 19.87 27.65
N CYS A 172 -16.32 19.08 27.62
CA CYS A 172 -16.34 17.68 28.09
C CYS A 172 -16.44 17.66 29.62
N GLN A 173 -17.34 16.86 30.20
CA GLN A 173 -17.55 16.71 31.65
C GLN A 173 -16.96 15.44 32.23
N GLU A 174 -16.73 14.42 31.40
CA GLU A 174 -16.25 13.11 31.84
C GLU A 174 -14.93 12.75 31.18
N SER A 175 -14.05 12.09 31.91
CA SER A 175 -12.73 11.68 31.45
C SER A 175 -12.80 10.81 30.17
N GLN A 176 -13.86 10.01 30.02
CA GLN A 176 -14.08 9.22 28.82
C GLN A 176 -14.40 10.08 27.60
N ALA A 177 -15.21 11.13 27.76
CA ALA A 177 -15.51 12.08 26.70
C ALA A 177 -14.28 12.91 26.33
N GLU A 178 -13.50 13.34 27.36
CA GLU A 178 -12.23 14.06 27.16
C GLU A 178 -11.23 13.21 26.34
N LYS A 179 -11.04 11.94 26.72
CA LYS A 179 -10.16 11.01 26.01
C LYS A 179 -10.61 10.82 24.57
N ALA A 180 -11.90 10.55 24.35
CA ALA A 180 -12.46 10.36 23.00
C ALA A 180 -12.32 11.65 22.14
N ALA A 181 -12.50 12.82 22.76
CA ALA A 181 -12.29 14.12 22.13
C ALA A 181 -10.84 14.35 21.73
N LEU A 182 -9.88 14.00 22.58
CA LEU A 182 -8.44 14.12 22.30
C LEU A 182 -7.96 13.14 21.23
N GLU A 183 -8.55 11.96 21.14
CA GLU A 183 -8.24 10.94 20.15
C GLU A 183 -8.92 11.19 18.78
N ALA A 184 -9.99 11.98 18.71
CA ALA A 184 -10.66 12.27 17.45
C ALA A 184 -9.79 13.18 16.56
N PRO A 185 -9.52 12.85 15.29
CA PRO A 185 -8.79 13.75 14.38
C PRO A 185 -9.58 15.06 14.18
N LEU A 186 -8.88 16.18 14.00
CA LEU A 186 -9.53 17.41 13.57
C LEU A 186 -10.17 17.22 12.19
N ASP A 187 -11.22 18.00 11.93
CA ASP A 187 -12.06 17.97 10.73
C ASP A 187 -12.75 16.61 10.44
N SER A 188 -12.69 15.67 11.40
CA SER A 188 -13.49 14.45 11.35
C SER A 188 -14.92 14.69 11.82
N MET A 189 -15.85 13.90 11.32
CA MET A 189 -17.22 13.85 11.84
C MET A 189 -17.22 13.29 13.26
N VAL A 190 -17.88 14.01 14.19
CA VAL A 190 -18.16 13.52 15.54
C VAL A 190 -19.63 13.65 15.87
N VAL A 191 -20.11 12.75 16.72
CA VAL A 191 -21.43 12.89 17.36
C VAL A 191 -21.20 13.16 18.83
N VAL A 192 -21.75 14.28 19.32
CA VAL A 192 -21.67 14.71 20.72
C VAL A 192 -23.08 14.72 21.36
N GLU A 193 -23.22 14.15 22.56
CA GLU A 193 -24.46 14.26 23.32
C GLU A 193 -24.43 15.55 24.15
N VAL A 194 -25.13 16.57 23.69
CA VAL A 194 -25.12 17.90 24.26
C VAL A 194 -26.21 18.05 25.31
N SER A 195 -25.84 18.57 26.50
CA SER A 195 -26.75 19.04 27.55
C SER A 195 -26.52 20.51 27.85
N LYS A 196 -27.59 21.24 28.24
CA LYS A 196 -27.52 22.67 28.56
C LYS A 196 -27.71 22.88 30.03
N ALA A 197 -26.78 23.56 30.66
CA ALA A 197 -26.90 24.01 32.07
C ALA A 197 -27.87 25.22 32.21
N LYS A 198 -28.30 25.52 33.43
CA LYS A 198 -29.10 26.72 33.72
C LYS A 198 -28.34 28.02 33.37
N SER A 199 -27.02 28.03 33.45
CA SER A 199 -26.15 29.13 33.02
C SER A 199 -26.12 29.38 31.51
N GLY A 200 -26.67 28.46 30.71
CA GLY A 200 -26.57 28.48 29.24
C GLY A 200 -25.36 27.74 28.69
N GLN A 201 -24.38 27.34 29.51
CA GLN A 201 -23.21 26.57 29.13
C GLN A 201 -23.64 25.20 28.57
N LEU A 202 -22.98 24.78 27.49
CA LEU A 202 -23.21 23.48 26.88
C LEU A 202 -22.10 22.48 27.26
N PHE A 203 -22.50 21.27 27.59
CA PHE A 203 -21.63 20.19 28.04
C PHE A 203 -21.87 18.92 27.25
N THR A 204 -20.83 18.06 27.18
CA THR A 204 -20.96 16.72 26.60
C THR A 204 -20.32 15.66 27.50
N ASN A 205 -20.97 14.51 27.61
CA ASN A 205 -20.46 13.31 28.28
C ASN A 205 -20.07 12.22 27.26
N SER A 206 -20.29 12.48 25.98
CA SER A 206 -20.02 11.48 24.93
C SER A 206 -19.55 12.16 23.65
N VAL A 207 -18.44 11.66 23.13
CA VAL A 207 -17.89 12.00 21.81
C VAL A 207 -17.70 10.69 21.04
N VAL A 208 -18.35 10.54 19.91
CA VAL A 208 -18.36 9.28 19.15
C VAL A 208 -18.01 9.57 17.68
N LEU A 209 -17.09 8.77 17.13
CA LEU A 209 -16.78 8.76 15.70
C LEU A 209 -17.84 7.97 14.92
N PRO A 210 -17.98 8.17 13.60
CA PRO A 210 -18.92 7.41 12.75
C PRO A 210 -18.74 5.91 12.88
N ASP A 211 -17.50 5.43 12.92
CA ASP A 211 -17.09 4.04 13.03
C ASP A 211 -17.69 3.11 11.98
N VAL A 212 -17.20 1.89 11.90
CA VAL A 212 -17.72 0.84 11.02
C VAL A 212 -18.60 -0.12 11.81
N PRO A 213 -19.68 -0.68 11.19
CA PRO A 213 -20.46 -1.72 11.83
C PRO A 213 -19.61 -2.97 12.04
N GLY A 214 -19.86 -3.69 13.14
CA GLY A 214 -19.29 -5.03 13.32
C GLY A 214 -19.92 -5.99 12.30
N ARG A 215 -19.07 -6.72 11.58
CA ARG A 215 -19.50 -7.73 10.61
C ARG A 215 -18.62 -8.98 10.71
N ARG A 216 -19.16 -10.11 10.30
CA ARG A 216 -18.36 -11.30 10.08
C ARG A 216 -17.99 -11.36 8.61
N PHE A 217 -16.71 -11.53 8.32
CA PHE A 217 -16.27 -11.82 6.97
C PHE A 217 -16.78 -13.21 6.56
N VAL A 218 -17.39 -13.29 5.39
CA VAL A 218 -17.81 -14.54 4.76
C VAL A 218 -17.42 -14.45 3.31
N SER A 219 -16.55 -15.34 2.85
CA SER A 219 -16.16 -15.45 1.46
C SER A 219 -16.68 -16.73 0.84
N SER A 220 -17.13 -16.65 -0.39
CA SER A 220 -17.37 -17.78 -1.27
C SER A 220 -16.16 -18.07 -2.19
N SER A 221 -15.08 -17.31 -2.01
CA SER A 221 -13.88 -17.43 -2.84
C SER A 221 -13.23 -18.82 -2.70
N PRO A 222 -12.75 -19.42 -3.77
CA PRO A 222 -11.82 -20.53 -3.68
C PRO A 222 -10.56 -20.10 -2.92
N ARG A 223 -9.76 -21.04 -2.48
CA ARG A 223 -8.52 -20.76 -1.76
C ARG A 223 -7.48 -20.20 -2.71
N VAL A 224 -7.50 -18.89 -2.91
CA VAL A 224 -6.54 -18.10 -3.68
C VAL A 224 -5.88 -17.04 -2.79
N TYR A 225 -4.70 -16.58 -3.18
CA TYR A 225 -3.91 -15.65 -2.38
C TYR A 225 -3.63 -14.35 -3.13
N ALA A 226 -3.46 -13.28 -2.34
CA ALA A 226 -2.92 -12.00 -2.78
C ALA A 226 -1.64 -11.70 -2.01
N ALA A 227 -0.55 -11.34 -2.71
CA ALA A 227 0.65 -10.78 -2.10
C ALA A 227 0.50 -9.25 -2.03
N LEU A 228 0.77 -8.66 -0.87
CA LEU A 228 0.59 -7.22 -0.65
C LEU A 228 1.96 -6.55 -0.48
N LEU A 229 2.20 -5.50 -1.23
CA LEU A 229 3.42 -4.71 -1.20
C LEU A 229 3.09 -3.21 -1.14
N SER A 230 4.05 -2.43 -0.69
CA SER A 230 4.11 -0.98 -0.83
C SER A 230 5.56 -0.52 -0.75
N ASP A 231 5.81 0.75 -1.00
CA ASP A 231 7.09 1.41 -0.71
C ASP A 231 8.29 0.63 -1.27
N VAL A 232 8.22 0.30 -2.56
CA VAL A 232 9.28 -0.48 -3.24
C VAL A 232 10.51 0.41 -3.48
N HIS A 233 10.31 1.69 -3.82
CA HIS A 233 11.35 2.70 -4.01
C HIS A 233 12.41 2.30 -5.03
N ILE A 234 11.99 1.77 -6.17
CA ILE A 234 12.90 1.48 -7.30
C ILE A 234 13.53 2.79 -7.78
N GLY A 235 14.85 2.76 -7.97
CA GLY A 235 15.63 3.96 -8.29
C GLY A 235 16.37 4.55 -7.10
N SER A 236 16.03 4.17 -5.87
CA SER A 236 16.79 4.50 -4.65
C SER A 236 18.08 3.69 -4.55
N ARG A 237 19.13 4.30 -3.99
CA ARG A 237 20.36 3.56 -3.59
C ARG A 237 20.12 2.60 -2.42
N MET A 238 19.03 2.85 -1.68
CA MET A 238 18.61 2.03 -0.53
C MET A 238 17.61 0.94 -0.91
N PHE A 239 17.24 0.81 -2.20
CA PHE A 239 16.39 -0.28 -2.67
C PHE A 239 17.07 -1.64 -2.43
N LEU A 240 16.37 -2.56 -1.80
CA LEU A 240 16.85 -3.89 -1.43
C LEU A 240 16.68 -4.86 -2.62
N ALA A 241 17.46 -4.64 -3.68
CA ALA A 241 17.34 -5.35 -4.95
C ALA A 241 17.51 -6.89 -4.80
N ASP A 242 18.43 -7.34 -3.95
CA ASP A 242 18.66 -8.77 -3.73
C ASP A 242 17.49 -9.44 -2.98
N ASP A 243 16.89 -8.73 -2.02
CA ASP A 243 15.70 -9.20 -1.30
C ASP A 243 14.50 -9.28 -2.24
N PHE A 244 14.33 -8.26 -3.09
CA PHE A 244 13.27 -8.24 -4.09
C PHE A 244 13.46 -9.33 -5.15
N ALA A 245 14.68 -9.60 -5.57
CA ALA A 245 15.00 -10.71 -6.47
C ALA A 245 14.65 -12.07 -5.84
N ARG A 246 14.91 -12.27 -4.54
CA ARG A 246 14.48 -13.48 -3.82
C ARG A 246 12.95 -13.62 -3.81
N PHE A 247 12.23 -12.52 -3.57
CA PHE A 247 10.76 -12.52 -3.65
C PHE A 247 10.27 -12.94 -5.05
N LEU A 248 10.85 -12.38 -6.12
CA LEU A 248 10.48 -12.76 -7.50
C LEU A 248 10.78 -14.23 -7.80
N GLN A 249 11.93 -14.75 -7.36
CA GLN A 249 12.26 -16.18 -7.49
C GLN A 249 11.26 -17.07 -6.74
N TRP A 250 10.86 -16.65 -5.53
CA TRP A 250 9.83 -17.36 -4.78
C TRP A 250 8.49 -17.35 -5.49
N LEU A 251 8.03 -16.22 -6.04
CA LEU A 251 6.80 -16.14 -6.85
C LEU A 251 6.82 -17.04 -8.08
N ASN A 252 8.01 -17.32 -8.63
CA ASN A 252 8.22 -18.24 -9.72
C ASN A 252 8.33 -19.71 -9.28
N GLY A 253 8.17 -20.00 -7.97
CA GLY A 253 8.21 -21.35 -7.42
C GLY A 253 9.59 -21.97 -7.38
N SER A 254 10.66 -21.16 -7.45
CA SER A 254 12.05 -21.64 -7.43
C SER A 254 12.42 -22.31 -6.10
N TYR A 255 11.72 -21.96 -5.02
CA TYR A 255 11.91 -22.54 -3.69
C TYR A 255 10.67 -22.31 -2.80
N GLY A 256 10.60 -23.06 -1.69
CA GLY A 256 9.57 -22.88 -0.64
C GLY A 256 8.16 -23.24 -1.10
N ASP A 257 7.21 -22.78 -0.44
CA ASP A 257 5.74 -22.90 -0.44
C ASP A 257 5.04 -23.08 -1.81
N LYS A 258 5.37 -24.08 -2.58
CA LYS A 258 4.83 -24.30 -3.95
C LYS A 258 3.29 -24.31 -3.98
N ASP A 259 2.64 -24.88 -2.95
CA ASP A 259 1.17 -24.89 -2.84
C ASP A 259 0.60 -23.46 -2.70
N ILE A 260 1.23 -22.59 -1.92
CA ILE A 260 0.80 -21.20 -1.74
C ILE A 260 1.08 -20.43 -3.03
N VAL A 261 2.31 -20.51 -3.56
CA VAL A 261 2.77 -19.77 -4.73
C VAL A 261 1.91 -20.07 -5.95
N SER A 262 1.57 -21.35 -6.19
CA SER A 262 0.71 -21.75 -7.32
C SER A 262 -0.68 -21.11 -7.27
N ARG A 263 -1.15 -20.73 -6.09
CA ARG A 263 -2.48 -20.13 -5.85
C ARG A 263 -2.44 -18.62 -5.68
N ILE A 264 -1.26 -17.96 -5.74
CA ILE A 264 -1.20 -16.50 -5.78
C ILE A 264 -1.74 -16.05 -7.14
N LYS A 265 -2.81 -15.26 -7.11
CA LYS A 265 -3.47 -14.69 -8.29
C LYS A 265 -3.31 -13.17 -8.38
N TYR A 266 -2.92 -12.51 -7.29
CA TYR A 266 -2.82 -11.07 -7.22
C TYR A 266 -1.55 -10.61 -6.52
N LEU A 267 -0.95 -9.54 -7.06
CA LEU A 267 0.07 -8.73 -6.45
C LEU A 267 -0.50 -7.31 -6.33
N VAL A 268 -0.62 -6.78 -5.12
CA VAL A 268 -1.18 -5.44 -4.88
C VAL A 268 -0.10 -4.54 -4.32
N ILE A 269 0.16 -3.40 -4.98
CA ILE A 269 1.18 -2.43 -4.60
C ILE A 269 0.50 -1.12 -4.20
N ALA A 270 0.58 -0.77 -2.91
CA ALA A 270 -0.07 0.40 -2.32
C ALA A 270 0.88 1.60 -2.27
N GLY A 271 1.30 2.07 -3.44
CA GLY A 271 2.07 3.28 -3.61
C GLY A 271 3.58 3.15 -3.45
N ASP A 272 4.27 4.21 -3.86
CA ASP A 272 5.72 4.37 -3.85
C ASP A 272 6.44 3.20 -4.54
N LEU A 273 5.99 2.90 -5.78
CA LEU A 273 6.65 1.90 -6.64
C LEU A 273 8.07 2.34 -6.98
N VAL A 274 8.24 3.61 -7.30
CA VAL A 274 9.54 4.22 -7.58
C VAL A 274 9.92 5.24 -6.51
N ASP A 275 11.22 5.57 -6.40
CA ASP A 275 11.68 6.57 -5.42
C ASP A 275 11.32 8.01 -5.85
N GLY A 276 10.99 8.20 -7.12
CA GLY A 276 10.70 9.53 -7.67
C GLY A 276 11.92 10.44 -7.72
N VAL A 277 11.69 11.70 -8.05
CA VAL A 277 12.74 12.72 -8.15
C VAL A 277 12.22 14.06 -7.62
N GLY A 278 12.97 14.69 -6.69
CA GLY A 278 12.62 16.01 -6.16
C GLY A 278 11.52 15.99 -5.09
N ILE A 279 11.34 14.87 -4.41
CA ILE A 279 10.32 14.69 -3.36
C ILE A 279 10.71 15.44 -2.08
N TYR A 280 11.99 15.46 -1.76
CA TYR A 280 12.54 16.20 -0.61
C TYR A 280 13.94 16.77 -0.91
N PRO A 281 14.39 17.80 -0.19
CA PRO A 281 15.71 18.41 -0.43
C PRO A 281 16.85 17.40 -0.24
N GLY A 282 17.76 17.33 -1.20
CA GLY A 282 18.94 16.45 -1.16
C GLY A 282 18.69 15.01 -1.59
N GLN A 283 17.47 14.65 -2.01
CA GLN A 283 17.14 13.32 -2.51
C GLN A 283 18.03 12.89 -3.69
N GLU A 284 18.45 13.82 -4.55
CA GLU A 284 19.27 13.55 -5.74
C GLU A 284 20.59 12.81 -5.41
N PHE A 285 21.09 12.94 -4.20
CA PHE A 285 22.28 12.21 -3.71
C PHE A 285 21.98 10.78 -3.29
N GLN A 286 20.70 10.47 -3.04
CA GLN A 286 20.24 9.16 -2.62
C GLN A 286 19.68 8.32 -3.78
N LEU A 287 19.54 8.92 -4.97
CA LEU A 287 19.06 8.24 -6.16
C LEU A 287 20.19 7.46 -6.86
N ALA A 288 19.92 6.21 -7.22
CA ALA A 288 20.72 5.42 -8.15
C ALA A 288 20.34 5.77 -9.61
N GLU A 289 19.05 6.00 -9.86
CA GLU A 289 18.53 6.49 -11.14
C GLU A 289 17.79 7.82 -10.91
N ARG A 290 18.18 8.85 -11.67
CA ARG A 290 17.64 10.22 -11.52
C ARG A 290 16.59 10.61 -12.55
N ASP A 291 16.35 9.75 -13.53
CA ASP A 291 15.30 9.93 -14.52
C ASP A 291 14.04 9.16 -14.07
N PRO A 292 12.93 9.85 -13.79
CA PRO A 292 11.73 9.18 -13.31
C PRO A 292 11.16 8.17 -14.32
N LYS A 293 11.26 8.41 -15.63
CA LYS A 293 10.83 7.44 -16.64
C LYS A 293 11.66 6.17 -16.60
N LYS A 294 12.99 6.31 -16.44
CA LYS A 294 13.89 5.16 -16.30
C LYS A 294 13.62 4.38 -15.01
N GLN A 295 13.22 5.04 -13.93
CA GLN A 295 12.79 4.32 -12.72
C GLN A 295 11.58 3.42 -13.01
N TYR A 296 10.59 3.89 -13.79
CA TYR A 296 9.44 3.05 -14.22
C TYR A 296 9.85 1.95 -15.22
N GLU A 297 10.82 2.21 -16.09
CA GLU A 297 11.38 1.17 -16.97
C GLU A 297 12.05 0.05 -16.17
N LEU A 298 12.84 0.40 -15.12
CA LEU A 298 13.44 -0.56 -14.19
C LEU A 298 12.34 -1.33 -13.43
N ALA A 299 11.30 -0.65 -12.97
CA ALA A 299 10.15 -1.29 -12.35
C ALA A 299 9.49 -2.31 -13.29
N ALA A 300 9.29 -1.95 -14.56
CA ALA A 300 8.75 -2.86 -15.56
C ALA A 300 9.66 -4.09 -15.81
N GLN A 301 10.99 -3.90 -15.84
CA GLN A 301 11.94 -5.01 -15.99
C GLN A 301 11.85 -6.00 -14.81
N LEU A 302 11.67 -5.50 -13.59
CA LEU A 302 11.47 -6.35 -12.41
C LEU A 302 10.10 -7.03 -12.42
N LEU A 303 9.02 -6.30 -12.68
CA LEU A 303 7.66 -6.83 -12.64
C LEU A 303 7.34 -7.78 -13.81
N ARG A 304 8.05 -7.72 -14.95
CA ARG A 304 7.98 -8.74 -16.00
C ARG A 304 8.42 -10.13 -15.55
N GLN A 305 9.18 -10.24 -14.46
CA GLN A 305 9.55 -11.52 -13.86
C GLN A 305 8.42 -12.13 -13.01
N VAL A 306 7.37 -11.37 -12.70
CA VAL A 306 6.17 -11.90 -12.05
C VAL A 306 5.44 -12.82 -13.03
N PRO A 307 5.05 -14.03 -12.63
CA PRO A 307 4.31 -14.94 -13.52
C PRO A 307 3.07 -14.30 -14.12
N GLY A 308 2.85 -14.43 -15.43
CA GLY A 308 1.74 -13.79 -16.15
C GLY A 308 0.34 -14.16 -15.65
N ARG A 309 0.20 -15.28 -14.91
CA ARG A 309 -1.05 -15.68 -14.23
C ARG A 309 -1.42 -14.78 -13.05
N ILE A 310 -0.49 -13.95 -12.57
CA ILE A 310 -0.69 -13.03 -11.42
C ILE A 310 -1.06 -11.66 -11.96
N GLN A 311 -2.23 -11.15 -11.58
CA GLN A 311 -2.63 -9.78 -11.88
C GLN A 311 -1.96 -8.83 -10.89
N ILE A 312 -1.38 -7.76 -11.40
CA ILE A 312 -0.66 -6.75 -10.63
C ILE A 312 -1.54 -5.50 -10.57
N VAL A 313 -1.97 -5.10 -9.38
CA VAL A 313 -2.69 -3.84 -9.14
C VAL A 313 -1.73 -2.85 -8.52
N ILE A 314 -1.59 -1.67 -9.13
CA ILE A 314 -0.67 -0.62 -8.67
C ILE A 314 -1.46 0.66 -8.43
N SER A 315 -1.40 1.17 -7.21
CA SER A 315 -1.84 2.51 -6.81
C SER A 315 -0.61 3.40 -6.62
N PRO A 316 -0.63 4.70 -6.91
CA PRO A 316 0.51 5.58 -6.67
C PRO A 316 0.65 5.94 -5.19
N GLY A 317 1.85 6.38 -4.82
CA GLY A 317 2.14 7.07 -3.57
C GLY A 317 2.71 8.47 -3.78
N ASN A 318 3.26 9.07 -2.73
CA ASN A 318 3.78 10.45 -2.82
C ASN A 318 5.15 10.55 -3.51
N HIS A 319 5.85 9.46 -3.71
CA HIS A 319 7.09 9.40 -4.49
C HIS A 319 6.83 9.15 -5.98
N ASP A 320 5.71 8.57 -6.34
CA ASP A 320 5.34 8.33 -7.73
C ASP A 320 5.06 9.63 -8.51
N ALA A 321 5.16 9.57 -9.84
CA ALA A 321 5.02 10.73 -10.73
C ALA A 321 3.55 11.17 -10.88
N VAL A 322 2.95 11.59 -9.78
CA VAL A 322 1.57 12.11 -9.67
C VAL A 322 1.53 13.40 -8.88
N ARG A 323 0.38 14.08 -8.86
CA ARG A 323 0.19 15.25 -8.00
C ARG A 323 0.31 14.89 -6.52
N GLN A 324 0.86 15.81 -5.72
CA GLN A 324 1.05 15.61 -4.29
C GLN A 324 -0.25 15.68 -3.46
N ALA A 325 -1.28 16.36 -3.98
CA ALA A 325 -2.56 16.51 -3.33
C ALA A 325 -3.46 15.29 -3.56
N LEU A 326 -4.11 14.83 -2.48
CA LEU A 326 -5.09 13.74 -2.51
C LEU A 326 -6.46 14.23 -2.99
N PRO A 327 -7.23 13.38 -3.71
CA PRO A 327 -6.85 12.06 -4.22
C PRO A 327 -5.83 12.15 -5.36
N GLN A 328 -5.04 11.09 -5.56
CA GLN A 328 -4.09 11.04 -6.66
C GLN A 328 -4.66 10.19 -7.82
N PRO A 329 -4.50 10.63 -9.09
CA PRO A 329 -4.80 9.78 -10.24
C PRO A 329 -3.76 8.66 -10.36
N ALA A 330 -4.05 7.63 -11.15
CA ALA A 330 -3.04 6.70 -11.63
C ALA A 330 -1.88 7.45 -12.31
N VAL A 331 -0.68 6.87 -12.27
CA VAL A 331 0.48 7.45 -12.99
C VAL A 331 0.15 7.58 -14.47
N ALA A 332 0.53 8.70 -15.08
CA ALA A 332 0.24 8.97 -16.48
C ALA A 332 0.93 7.95 -17.42
N VAL A 333 0.26 7.59 -18.51
CA VAL A 333 0.75 6.55 -19.44
C VAL A 333 2.13 6.87 -19.99
N ASP A 334 2.39 8.14 -20.34
CA ASP A 334 3.67 8.62 -20.90
C ASP A 334 4.84 8.55 -19.89
N MET A 335 4.54 8.46 -18.60
CA MET A 335 5.55 8.27 -17.56
C MET A 335 5.88 6.78 -17.33
N ALA A 336 4.89 5.88 -17.44
CA ALA A 336 5.02 4.46 -17.11
C ALA A 336 4.62 3.54 -18.29
N GLU A 337 4.93 3.95 -19.53
CA GLU A 337 4.53 3.26 -20.77
C GLU A 337 4.86 1.76 -20.74
N SER A 338 6.07 1.41 -20.27
CA SER A 338 6.54 0.03 -20.19
C SER A 338 5.71 -0.85 -19.23
N LEU A 339 5.09 -0.27 -18.21
CA LEU A 339 4.17 -0.97 -17.28
C LEU A 339 2.77 -1.05 -17.86
N TYR A 340 2.29 -0.01 -18.54
CA TYR A 340 1.00 -0.04 -19.22
C TYR A 340 0.95 -1.04 -20.39
N ALA A 341 2.11 -1.35 -20.99
CA ALA A 341 2.25 -2.37 -22.04
C ALA A 341 2.18 -3.82 -21.51
N MET A 342 2.08 -4.02 -20.19
CA MET A 342 1.96 -5.35 -19.58
C MET A 342 0.48 -5.71 -19.38
N ASP A 343 0.01 -6.79 -20.01
CA ASP A 343 -1.39 -7.23 -19.98
C ASP A 343 -1.91 -7.56 -18.58
N ASN A 344 -1.01 -7.94 -17.67
CA ASN A 344 -1.34 -8.31 -16.28
C ASN A 344 -1.17 -7.15 -15.29
N VAL A 345 -0.93 -5.91 -15.74
CA VAL A 345 -0.82 -4.73 -14.88
C VAL A 345 -2.08 -3.88 -14.97
N ARG A 346 -2.62 -3.52 -13.81
CA ARG A 346 -3.74 -2.61 -13.67
C ARG A 346 -3.36 -1.45 -12.76
N TRP A 347 -3.30 -0.24 -13.32
CA TRP A 347 -3.15 1.00 -12.57
C TRP A 347 -4.51 1.47 -12.04
N VAL A 348 -4.49 1.99 -10.81
CA VAL A 348 -5.61 2.67 -10.15
C VAL A 348 -5.07 3.92 -9.45
N GLY A 349 -5.95 4.87 -9.09
CA GLY A 349 -5.57 6.04 -8.31
C GLY A 349 -5.42 5.74 -6.81
N ASP A 350 -5.19 6.78 -6.01
CA ASP A 350 -5.11 6.73 -4.55
C ASP A 350 -6.10 7.73 -3.93
N PRO A 351 -7.11 7.25 -3.14
CA PRO A 351 -7.42 5.85 -2.83
C PRO A 351 -8.23 5.15 -3.93
N ALA A 352 -8.17 3.82 -3.96
CA ALA A 352 -9.00 3.02 -4.85
C ALA A 352 -9.70 1.86 -4.13
N TYR A 353 -10.89 1.51 -4.61
CA TYR A 353 -11.58 0.29 -4.23
C TYR A 353 -11.50 -0.72 -5.37
N VAL A 354 -10.96 -1.89 -5.07
CA VAL A 354 -10.94 -3.02 -6.01
C VAL A 354 -11.53 -4.27 -5.36
N LYS A 355 -12.11 -5.14 -6.17
CA LYS A 355 -12.61 -6.43 -5.72
C LYS A 355 -11.76 -7.53 -6.37
N LEU A 356 -11.18 -8.38 -5.54
CA LEU A 356 -10.33 -9.50 -5.93
C LEU A 356 -10.98 -10.80 -5.45
N HIS A 357 -11.43 -11.66 -6.36
CA HIS A 357 -12.19 -12.87 -6.02
C HIS A 357 -13.29 -12.61 -4.96
N GLY A 358 -14.11 -11.61 -5.17
CA GLY A 358 -15.20 -11.27 -4.26
C GLY A 358 -14.80 -10.51 -3.00
N VAL A 359 -13.51 -10.39 -2.66
CA VAL A 359 -12.99 -9.65 -1.51
C VAL A 359 -12.76 -8.18 -1.87
N THR A 360 -13.33 -7.26 -1.11
CA THR A 360 -13.23 -5.81 -1.36
C THR A 360 -12.00 -5.23 -0.65
N PHE A 361 -11.08 -4.70 -1.44
CA PHE A 361 -9.89 -3.97 -0.96
C PHE A 361 -10.14 -2.47 -1.05
N LEU A 362 -9.77 -1.75 0.00
CA LEU A 362 -9.46 -0.33 -0.03
C LEU A 362 -7.95 -0.20 -0.06
N ILE A 363 -7.41 0.27 -1.17
CA ILE A 363 -5.99 0.56 -1.35
C ILE A 363 -5.83 2.06 -1.11
N TYR A 364 -4.92 2.41 -0.21
CA TYR A 364 -4.58 3.79 0.12
C TYR A 364 -3.10 3.85 0.50
N HIS A 365 -2.32 4.70 -0.16
CA HIS A 365 -0.89 4.75 0.16
C HIS A 365 -0.61 5.09 1.62
N GLY A 366 -1.32 6.07 2.20
CA GLY A 366 -1.21 6.33 3.64
C GLY A 366 -0.61 7.68 4.02
N LYS A 367 -0.44 8.62 3.09
CA LYS A 367 0.20 9.91 3.34
C LYS A 367 -0.33 10.67 4.56
N SER A 368 -1.62 10.57 4.85
CA SER A 368 -2.24 11.24 6.01
C SER A 368 -1.92 10.60 7.36
N LEU A 369 -1.29 9.41 7.39
CA LEU A 369 -0.84 8.80 8.65
C LEU A 369 0.12 9.71 9.40
N ASP A 370 0.97 10.47 8.68
CA ASP A 370 1.87 11.47 9.28
C ASP A 370 1.10 12.50 10.11
N ASP A 371 0.03 13.05 9.55
CA ASP A 371 -0.78 14.06 10.24
C ASP A 371 -1.52 13.48 11.43
N VAL A 372 -2.09 12.29 11.27
CA VAL A 372 -2.85 11.61 12.32
C VAL A 372 -1.95 11.19 13.48
N ILE A 373 -0.78 10.62 13.18
CA ILE A 373 0.21 10.23 14.22
C ILE A 373 0.73 11.46 14.96
N ALA A 374 1.06 12.54 14.24
CA ALA A 374 1.60 13.75 14.84
C ALA A 374 0.60 14.53 15.73
N THR A 375 -0.71 14.36 15.48
CA THR A 375 -1.76 15.18 16.14
C THR A 375 -2.65 14.41 17.12
N THR A 376 -2.51 13.09 17.18
CA THR A 376 -3.35 12.23 18.03
C THR A 376 -2.49 11.55 19.10
N PRO A 377 -2.84 11.70 20.39
CA PRO A 377 -2.11 11.06 21.49
C PRO A 377 -2.04 9.54 21.34
N ASN A 378 -0.92 8.95 21.77
CA ASN A 378 -0.68 7.50 21.82
C ASN A 378 -0.57 6.78 20.48
N LEU A 379 -0.54 7.50 19.35
CA LEU A 379 -0.19 6.94 18.06
C LEU A 379 1.31 7.05 17.82
N ALA A 380 1.88 6.07 17.11
CA ALA A 380 3.31 6.03 16.80
C ALA A 380 3.55 5.27 15.48
N TYR A 381 4.66 5.57 14.82
CA TYR A 381 5.04 4.98 13.52
C TYR A 381 5.31 3.48 13.61
N ASP A 382 5.75 2.96 14.76
CA ASP A 382 5.97 1.53 15.02
C ASP A 382 4.67 0.71 15.13
N ARG A 383 3.51 1.39 15.25
CA ARG A 383 2.19 0.77 15.32
C ARG A 383 1.21 1.39 14.30
N PRO A 384 1.48 1.23 13.00
CA PRO A 384 0.69 1.90 11.94
C PRO A 384 -0.79 1.51 11.95
N THR A 385 -1.10 0.30 12.39
CA THR A 385 -2.49 -0.20 12.45
C THR A 385 -3.37 0.56 13.43
N ASP A 386 -2.81 1.20 14.47
CA ASP A 386 -3.59 2.05 15.38
C ASP A 386 -4.09 3.31 14.65
N ALA A 387 -3.23 3.95 13.85
CA ALA A 387 -3.59 5.10 13.03
C ALA A 387 -4.56 4.71 11.90
N MET A 388 -4.31 3.58 11.21
CA MET A 388 -5.22 3.04 10.20
C MET A 388 -6.62 2.76 10.78
N LYS A 389 -6.68 2.16 11.98
CA LYS A 389 -7.94 1.92 12.70
C LYS A 389 -8.66 3.23 13.01
N LEU A 390 -7.93 4.28 13.38
CA LEU A 390 -8.53 5.59 13.65
C LEU A 390 -9.12 6.21 12.38
N LEU A 391 -8.43 6.15 11.23
CA LEU A 391 -8.97 6.60 9.94
C LEU A 391 -10.24 5.82 9.57
N LEU A 392 -10.24 4.51 9.75
CA LEU A 392 -11.42 3.68 9.47
C LEU A 392 -12.60 4.04 10.40
N ARG A 393 -12.34 4.30 11.69
CA ARG A 393 -13.34 4.79 12.67
C ARG A 393 -13.87 6.19 12.33
N ALA A 394 -13.00 7.07 11.84
CA ALA A 394 -13.40 8.39 11.37
C ALA A 394 -14.20 8.33 10.05
N ARG A 395 -14.18 7.17 9.36
CA ARG A 395 -14.75 6.98 8.01
C ARG A 395 -14.16 7.98 7.00
N HIS A 396 -12.89 8.35 7.21
CA HIS A 396 -12.19 9.33 6.37
C HIS A 396 -10.69 9.08 6.35
N LEU A 397 -10.09 8.98 5.17
CA LEU A 397 -8.67 8.63 4.97
C LEU A 397 -7.72 9.80 5.25
N ALA A 398 -8.16 11.05 5.08
CA ALA A 398 -7.35 12.25 5.34
C ALA A 398 -8.24 13.33 6.00
N PRO A 399 -8.67 13.14 7.28
CA PRO A 399 -9.63 14.03 7.89
C PRO A 399 -9.09 15.45 8.07
N THR A 400 -7.87 15.59 8.59
CA THR A 400 -7.30 16.88 9.00
C THR A 400 -6.89 17.73 7.81
N TYR A 401 -7.41 18.95 7.73
CA TYR A 401 -7.10 19.92 6.68
C TYR A 401 -6.00 20.90 7.11
N GLY A 402 -5.19 21.36 6.12
CA GLY A 402 -4.18 22.42 6.36
C GLY A 402 -2.95 21.94 7.13
N LYS A 403 -2.66 20.64 7.14
CA LYS A 403 -1.43 20.05 7.69
C LYS A 403 -0.49 19.61 6.56
N ARG A 404 0.32 18.57 6.77
CA ARG A 404 1.30 18.09 5.79
C ARG A 404 0.63 17.49 4.54
N THR A 405 -0.50 16.81 4.73
CA THR A 405 -1.24 16.18 3.63
C THR A 405 -2.06 17.22 2.89
N ALA A 406 -1.65 17.54 1.66
CA ALA A 406 -2.42 18.41 0.80
C ALA A 406 -3.67 17.70 0.27
N LEU A 407 -4.81 18.40 0.26
CA LEU A 407 -6.05 17.96 -0.37
C LEU A 407 -6.34 18.81 -1.60
N SER A 408 -6.80 18.19 -2.67
CA SER A 408 -7.32 18.87 -3.84
C SER A 408 -8.82 19.18 -3.63
N PRO A 409 -9.30 20.36 -4.02
CA PRO A 409 -10.70 20.75 -3.87
C PRO A 409 -11.60 20.09 -4.92
N GLU A 410 -11.70 18.77 -4.88
CA GLU A 410 -12.57 18.00 -5.77
C GLU A 410 -14.05 18.23 -5.42
N LEU A 411 -14.91 18.06 -6.41
CA LEU A 411 -16.37 18.18 -6.21
C LEU A 411 -16.92 17.06 -5.31
N ARG A 412 -16.23 15.92 -5.27
CA ARG A 412 -16.50 14.79 -4.37
C ARG A 412 -15.30 14.55 -3.47
N ASP A 413 -15.52 14.35 -2.18
CA ASP A 413 -14.45 13.96 -1.26
C ASP A 413 -14.18 12.45 -1.34
N TYR A 414 -13.20 12.08 -2.16
CA TYR A 414 -12.79 10.68 -2.35
C TYR A 414 -12.15 10.06 -1.12
N MET A 415 -11.80 10.87 -0.11
CA MET A 415 -11.24 10.39 1.16
C MET A 415 -12.30 9.82 2.10
N VAL A 416 -13.59 10.01 1.82
CA VAL A 416 -14.68 9.43 2.62
C VAL A 416 -14.77 7.92 2.36
N VAL A 417 -14.73 7.14 3.42
CA VAL A 417 -14.90 5.67 3.40
C VAL A 417 -16.39 5.33 3.44
N ASP A 418 -17.07 5.40 2.30
CA ASP A 418 -18.51 5.08 2.21
C ASP A 418 -18.76 3.60 2.41
N GLN A 419 -18.01 2.77 1.67
CA GLN A 419 -18.09 1.32 1.74
C GLN A 419 -17.05 0.79 2.72
N VAL A 420 -17.46 -0.07 3.64
CA VAL A 420 -16.54 -0.75 4.55
C VAL A 420 -15.80 -1.85 3.78
N PRO A 421 -14.46 -1.79 3.64
CA PRO A 421 -13.70 -2.78 2.91
C PRO A 421 -13.53 -4.06 3.73
N ASP A 422 -13.28 -5.19 3.07
CA ASP A 422 -12.82 -6.42 3.72
C ASP A 422 -11.35 -6.33 4.11
N VAL A 423 -10.55 -5.67 3.26
CA VAL A 423 -9.12 -5.42 3.46
C VAL A 423 -8.85 -3.92 3.27
N PHE A 424 -8.19 -3.31 4.26
CA PHE A 424 -7.65 -1.97 4.17
C PHE A 424 -6.12 -2.06 4.08
N HIS A 425 -5.59 -1.92 2.86
CA HIS A 425 -4.17 -2.04 2.54
C HIS A 425 -3.52 -0.67 2.42
N VAL A 426 -2.44 -0.45 3.17
CA VAL A 426 -1.74 0.84 3.32
C VAL A 426 -0.23 0.61 3.28
N GLY A 427 0.54 1.67 2.97
CA GLY A 427 2.00 1.74 2.99
C GLY A 427 2.51 2.96 3.76
N HIS A 428 3.43 3.72 3.15
CA HIS A 428 3.94 5.04 3.52
C HIS A 428 4.87 5.08 4.75
N VAL A 429 4.51 4.40 5.83
CA VAL A 429 5.28 4.49 7.09
C VAL A 429 6.41 3.46 7.18
N HIS A 430 6.61 2.64 6.16
CA HIS A 430 7.66 1.63 6.04
C HIS A 430 7.67 0.57 7.15
N THR A 431 6.64 0.52 7.98
CA THR A 431 6.54 -0.41 9.12
C THR A 431 5.42 -1.39 8.89
N TYR A 432 5.75 -2.68 8.91
CA TYR A 432 4.74 -3.73 8.79
C TYR A 432 3.80 -3.76 9.99
N GLY A 433 2.51 -3.95 9.72
CA GLY A 433 1.51 -4.16 10.74
C GLY A 433 0.24 -4.81 10.19
N GLU A 434 -0.40 -5.66 10.99
CA GLU A 434 -1.70 -6.25 10.68
C GLU A 434 -2.62 -6.23 11.90
N LEU A 435 -3.89 -5.95 11.68
CA LEU A 435 -4.93 -5.90 12.71
C LEU A 435 -6.29 -6.22 12.12
N SER A 436 -7.06 -7.09 12.76
CA SER A 436 -8.48 -7.25 12.43
C SER A 436 -9.34 -6.32 13.27
N TYR A 437 -10.15 -5.49 12.63
CA TYR A 437 -11.06 -4.59 13.30
C TYR A 437 -12.47 -4.68 12.75
N ARG A 438 -13.42 -5.16 13.55
CA ARG A 438 -14.85 -5.29 13.21
C ARG A 438 -15.12 -6.00 11.89
N GLY A 439 -14.29 -6.97 11.52
CA GLY A 439 -14.42 -7.76 10.30
C GLY A 439 -13.72 -7.15 9.07
N THR A 440 -12.96 -6.08 9.24
CA THR A 440 -12.01 -5.56 8.25
C THR A 440 -10.59 -5.93 8.68
N LEU A 441 -9.81 -6.48 7.76
CA LEU A 441 -8.37 -6.69 7.96
C LEU A 441 -7.62 -5.42 7.54
N LEU A 442 -6.84 -4.85 8.43
CA LEU A 442 -5.94 -3.73 8.19
C LEU A 442 -4.54 -4.29 7.99
N VAL A 443 -3.85 -3.89 6.90
CA VAL A 443 -2.48 -4.31 6.62
C VAL A 443 -1.67 -3.10 6.16
N ASN A 444 -0.57 -2.80 6.86
CA ASN A 444 0.52 -2.00 6.33
C ASN A 444 1.63 -2.96 5.87
N SER A 445 2.03 -2.91 4.61
CA SER A 445 2.89 -3.94 4.02
C SER A 445 4.39 -3.71 4.20
N GLY A 446 4.79 -2.65 4.94
CA GLY A 446 6.21 -2.36 5.18
C GLY A 446 6.89 -1.68 3.99
N THR A 447 8.10 -2.09 3.62
CA THR A 447 8.89 -1.45 2.56
C THR A 447 9.89 -2.42 1.92
N TRP A 448 10.49 -2.01 0.78
CA TRP A 448 11.65 -2.65 0.15
C TRP A 448 12.87 -1.72 0.12
N GLN A 449 12.85 -0.70 0.96
CA GLN A 449 13.94 0.25 1.14
C GLN A 449 14.61 0.05 2.51
N ALA A 450 15.93 0.01 2.55
CA ALA A 450 16.69 0.03 3.79
C ALA A 450 16.47 1.37 4.52
N GLN A 451 16.73 1.38 5.83
CA GLN A 451 16.56 2.59 6.65
C GLN A 451 17.34 3.76 6.05
N THR A 452 16.64 4.84 5.77
CA THR A 452 17.21 6.09 5.25
C THR A 452 17.73 6.97 6.39
N GLN A 453 18.63 7.92 6.06
CA GLN A 453 19.13 8.88 7.06
C GLN A 453 17.99 9.72 7.66
N PHE A 454 16.97 10.04 6.88
CA PHE A 454 15.77 10.74 7.37
C PHE A 454 15.05 9.92 8.45
N GLN A 455 14.79 8.65 8.18
CA GLN A 455 14.13 7.75 9.13
C GLN A 455 14.96 7.56 10.41
N LEU A 456 16.28 7.41 10.27
CA LEU A 456 17.19 7.32 11.41
C LEU A 456 17.10 8.57 12.30
N ASN A 457 17.12 9.77 11.69
CA ASN A 457 17.01 11.04 12.41
C ASN A 457 15.65 11.20 13.12
N MET A 458 14.59 10.57 12.60
CA MET A 458 13.25 10.58 13.18
C MET A 458 13.02 9.43 14.17
N GLY A 459 14.01 8.57 14.41
CA GLY A 459 13.86 7.38 15.26
C GLY A 459 12.88 6.33 14.69
N MET A 460 12.70 6.29 13.38
CA MET A 460 11.82 5.34 12.71
C MET A 460 12.61 4.09 12.28
N GLU A 461 12.14 2.92 12.68
CA GLU A 461 12.72 1.64 12.29
C GLU A 461 11.83 0.95 11.24
N PRO A 462 12.21 0.95 9.97
CA PRO A 462 11.44 0.26 8.93
C PRO A 462 11.50 -1.26 9.10
N THR A 463 10.49 -1.94 8.61
CA THR A 463 10.45 -3.42 8.54
C THR A 463 10.50 -3.86 7.08
N PRO A 464 11.70 -3.91 6.48
CA PRO A 464 11.84 -4.19 5.06
C PRO A 464 11.66 -5.67 4.73
N SER A 465 11.38 -5.93 3.45
CA SER A 465 11.41 -7.25 2.82
C SER A 465 10.38 -8.26 3.40
N ILE A 466 9.36 -7.77 4.10
CA ILE A 466 8.23 -8.57 4.60
C ILE A 466 7.09 -8.50 3.58
N VAL A 467 6.59 -9.66 3.16
CA VAL A 467 5.41 -9.79 2.29
C VAL A 467 4.27 -10.47 3.04
N PRO A 468 3.19 -9.76 3.34
CA PRO A 468 1.94 -10.38 3.76
C PRO A 468 1.28 -11.07 2.57
N VAL A 469 1.11 -12.38 2.65
CA VAL A 469 0.39 -13.21 1.68
C VAL A 469 -0.98 -13.52 2.28
N LEU A 470 -2.01 -12.95 1.69
CA LEU A 470 -3.37 -13.00 2.18
C LEU A 470 -4.17 -14.13 1.55
N ASP A 471 -4.72 -15.01 2.34
CA ASP A 471 -5.74 -16.01 1.92
C ASP A 471 -7.10 -15.29 1.76
N LEU A 472 -7.59 -15.16 0.52
CA LEU A 472 -8.83 -14.44 0.22
C LEU A 472 -10.09 -15.18 0.69
N SER A 473 -9.99 -16.46 1.00
CA SER A 473 -11.10 -17.24 1.53
C SER A 473 -11.33 -17.04 3.03
N THR A 474 -10.28 -16.64 3.77
CA THR A 474 -10.31 -16.59 5.25
C THR A 474 -9.85 -15.26 5.84
N LEU A 475 -9.24 -14.38 5.05
CA LEU A 475 -8.48 -13.19 5.45
C LEU A 475 -7.33 -13.48 6.43
N LYS A 476 -6.82 -14.70 6.45
CA LYS A 476 -5.60 -15.03 7.21
C LYS A 476 -4.36 -14.56 6.44
N VAL A 477 -3.44 -13.94 7.15
CA VAL A 477 -2.16 -13.48 6.61
C VAL A 477 -1.07 -14.49 6.92
N ILE A 478 -0.28 -14.82 5.91
CA ILE A 478 0.95 -15.61 6.00
C ILE A 478 2.08 -14.65 5.73
N ARG A 479 2.96 -14.41 6.71
CA ARG A 479 4.11 -13.52 6.54
C ARG A 479 5.25 -14.28 5.89
N ARG A 480 5.88 -13.67 4.88
CA ARG A 480 7.13 -14.14 4.29
C ARG A 480 8.17 -13.04 4.41
N ASN A 481 9.35 -13.38 4.90
CA ASN A 481 10.47 -12.46 5.02
C ASN A 481 11.57 -12.86 4.03
N PHE A 482 11.92 -11.95 3.14
CA PHE A 482 12.93 -12.13 2.10
C PHE A 482 14.27 -11.45 2.43
N GLY A 483 14.38 -10.82 3.59
CA GLY A 483 15.62 -10.24 4.07
C GLY A 483 16.69 -11.32 4.38
N ALA A 484 17.97 -10.97 4.22
CA ALA A 484 19.08 -11.91 4.35
C ALA A 484 19.12 -12.64 5.72
N VAL A 485 18.68 -11.99 6.80
CA VAL A 485 18.68 -12.57 8.16
C VAL A 485 17.45 -13.47 8.41
N GLY A 486 16.36 -13.27 7.68
CA GLY A 486 15.12 -14.04 7.82
C GLY A 486 14.95 -15.16 6.79
N PHE A 487 15.89 -15.26 5.87
CA PHE A 487 15.82 -16.22 4.79
C PHE A 487 16.35 -17.58 5.24
N GLN A 488 15.45 -18.45 5.71
CA GLN A 488 15.71 -19.90 5.79
C GLN A 488 15.03 -20.52 4.57
N ALA A 489 15.83 -21.00 3.61
CA ALA A 489 15.36 -21.88 2.55
C ALA A 489 14.82 -23.15 3.23
N ALA A 490 13.48 -23.27 3.29
CA ALA A 490 12.81 -24.48 3.76
C ALA A 490 12.76 -25.51 2.64
#